data_24c214a2482741340a7348da3300c440
#
_entry.id   24c214a2482741340a7348da3300c440
#
_cell.length_a   1.000
_cell.length_b   1.000
_cell.length_c   1.000
_cell.angle_alpha   90.00
_cell.angle_beta   90.00
_cell.angle_gamma   90.00
#
_symmetry.space_group_name_H-M   'P 1'
#
loop_
_entity.id
_entity.type
_entity.pdbx_description
1 polymer ?
#
loop_
_entity_poly.entity_id
_entity_poly.type
_entity_poly.pdbx_seq_one_letter_code
_entity_poly.pdbx_strand_id
1 'polypeptide(L)'
;QVLIKQHEEQQQEAAKLDQVASKGPVGRWWSRLQSGPNRITPAMAIVALGVVYGDIGTSPLYTMQTFLNGQGGLAHADREAVLGVLSLVFWSITLITTVKYVLIAMRIDNKGEGGIFALYSLVRKYGAWLAIPAMLGGAAFLADSVLTPAVSISSAVEGLETLPAFEKLFTENKQLTLMITAAIILMLFSVQSRGTERIGKAFGSVVLVWFSFLAVVGLANLSQYWSVFAALNPVYGVRFLFSSHNAAGLAIMGTVFLSTTGAEALYSDMGHVGRGNIYFTWPFIKIALVLCYFGQGAWMLNHWDDSAYIRTHGLNPFFEMMTPSVRYVAVVLSVVAGVIASQALITGAFTMVSEATHLNWMPHLQVRYPARTRGLLYIPVVNAVICVSTLFV
;
A
#
# COMPACT_ATOMS: atom_id res chain seq x y z
N GLN A 1 -13.67 -51.35 -7.87
CA GLN A 1 -13.68 -50.08 -8.63
C GLN A 1 -13.04 -48.94 -7.86
N VAL A 2 -13.35 -48.73 -6.55
CA VAL A 2 -12.76 -47.66 -5.70
C VAL A 2 -11.25 -47.81 -5.54
N LEU A 3 -10.76 -49.06 -5.30
CA LEU A 3 -9.32 -49.31 -5.15
C LEU A 3 -8.53 -49.13 -6.47
N ILE A 4 -9.13 -49.45 -7.61
CA ILE A 4 -8.51 -49.22 -8.92
C ILE A 4 -8.38 -47.74 -9.18
N LYS A 5 -9.43 -46.96 -8.90
CA LYS A 5 -9.41 -45.48 -9.05
C LYS A 5 -8.38 -44.81 -8.15
N GLN A 6 -8.27 -45.27 -6.91
CA GLN A 6 -7.24 -44.78 -5.98
C GLN A 6 -5.82 -45.10 -6.46
N HIS A 7 -5.61 -46.27 -7.07
CA HIS A 7 -4.31 -46.66 -7.60
C HIS A 7 -3.94 -45.86 -8.85
N GLU A 8 -4.91 -45.58 -9.73
CA GLU A 8 -4.73 -44.69 -10.89
C GLU A 8 -4.44 -43.24 -10.49
N GLU A 9 -5.14 -42.71 -9.47
CA GLU A 9 -4.89 -41.36 -8.93
C GLU A 9 -3.48 -41.29 -8.32
N GLN A 10 -3.02 -42.32 -7.59
CA GLN A 10 -1.67 -42.36 -7.03
C GLN A 10 -0.58 -42.47 -8.12
N GLN A 11 -0.81 -43.25 -9.18
CA GLN A 11 0.12 -43.33 -10.30
C GLN A 11 0.20 -42.01 -11.09
N GLN A 12 -0.93 -41.30 -11.28
CA GLN A 12 -0.94 -39.99 -11.93
C GLN A 12 -0.24 -38.94 -11.08
N GLU A 13 -0.39 -39.00 -9.76
CA GLU A 13 0.28 -38.10 -8.84
C GLU A 13 1.79 -38.33 -8.78
N ALA A 14 2.22 -39.61 -8.78
CA ALA A 14 3.63 -39.97 -8.86
C ALA A 14 4.28 -39.51 -10.18
N ALA A 15 3.60 -39.68 -11.32
CA ALA A 15 4.07 -39.24 -12.62
C ALA A 15 4.18 -37.70 -12.71
N LYS A 16 3.27 -36.98 -12.08
CA LYS A 16 3.35 -35.51 -11.95
C LYS A 16 4.54 -35.08 -11.08
N LEU A 17 4.81 -35.79 -9.99
CA LEU A 17 5.95 -35.53 -9.11
C LEU A 17 7.29 -35.77 -9.83
N ASP A 18 7.40 -36.81 -10.62
CA ASP A 18 8.61 -37.07 -11.42
C ASP A 18 8.82 -36.03 -12.52
N GLN A 19 7.76 -35.56 -13.16
CA GLN A 19 7.83 -34.48 -14.13
C GLN A 19 8.26 -33.15 -13.48
N VAL A 20 7.88 -32.90 -12.23
CA VAL A 20 8.31 -31.73 -11.44
C VAL A 20 9.76 -31.91 -10.96
N ALA A 21 10.18 -33.13 -10.62
CA ALA A 21 11.55 -33.41 -10.17
C ALA A 21 12.59 -33.22 -11.29
N SER A 22 12.22 -33.48 -12.54
CA SER A 22 13.08 -33.29 -13.72
C SER A 22 13.35 -31.83 -14.09
N LYS A 23 12.53 -30.89 -13.57
CA LYS A 23 12.71 -29.45 -13.78
C LYS A 23 13.81 -28.92 -12.87
N GLY A 24 14.68 -28.04 -13.38
CA GLY A 24 15.68 -27.34 -12.57
C GLY A 24 15.06 -26.57 -11.39
N PRO A 25 15.88 -25.98 -10.49
CA PRO A 25 15.38 -25.35 -9.26
C PRO A 25 14.29 -24.30 -9.50
N VAL A 26 14.42 -23.51 -10.55
CA VAL A 26 13.43 -22.47 -10.95
C VAL A 26 12.15 -23.14 -11.47
N GLY A 27 12.26 -24.20 -12.26
CA GLY A 27 11.10 -24.93 -12.79
C GLY A 27 10.32 -25.68 -11.69
N ARG A 28 11.00 -26.20 -10.66
CA ARG A 28 10.37 -26.79 -9.48
C ARG A 28 9.66 -25.74 -8.63
N TRP A 29 10.27 -24.56 -8.45
CA TRP A 29 9.65 -23.44 -7.75
C TRP A 29 8.39 -22.98 -8.50
N TRP A 30 8.47 -22.80 -9.82
CA TRP A 30 7.35 -22.38 -10.67
C TRP A 30 6.20 -23.39 -10.68
N SER A 31 6.50 -24.71 -10.75
CA SER A 31 5.46 -25.74 -10.71
C SER A 31 4.77 -25.84 -9.35
N ARG A 32 5.47 -25.56 -8.24
CA ARG A 32 4.86 -25.45 -6.91
C ARG A 32 3.90 -24.25 -6.79
N LEU A 33 4.18 -23.15 -7.48
CA LEU A 33 3.28 -21.99 -7.54
C LEU A 33 2.04 -22.23 -8.41
N GLN A 34 2.09 -23.22 -9.30
CA GLN A 34 0.96 -23.60 -10.18
C GLN A 34 0.09 -24.73 -9.63
N SER A 35 0.49 -25.35 -8.53
CA SER A 35 -0.23 -26.46 -7.89
C SER A 35 -0.76 -26.08 -6.51
N GLY A 36 -1.96 -26.56 -6.19
CA GLY A 36 -2.58 -26.35 -4.86
C GLY A 36 -3.23 -24.96 -4.66
N PRO A 37 -3.49 -24.57 -3.40
CA PRO A 37 -4.20 -23.33 -3.05
C PRO A 37 -3.45 -22.04 -3.45
N ASN A 38 -2.17 -22.14 -3.75
CA ASN A 38 -1.32 -21.01 -4.18
C ASN A 38 -1.22 -20.87 -5.71
N ARG A 39 -2.13 -21.47 -6.47
CA ARG A 39 -2.12 -21.43 -7.93
C ARG A 39 -2.25 -20.01 -8.44
N ILE A 40 -1.31 -19.61 -9.31
CA ILE A 40 -1.38 -18.31 -9.99
C ILE A 40 -2.47 -18.37 -11.05
N THR A 41 -3.44 -17.47 -10.96
CA THR A 41 -4.48 -17.28 -11.98
C THR A 41 -4.61 -15.79 -12.30
N PRO A 42 -4.83 -15.42 -13.57
CA PRO A 42 -4.98 -14.01 -13.94
C PRO A 42 -6.10 -13.32 -13.16
N ALA A 43 -7.21 -14.00 -12.92
CA ALA A 43 -8.33 -13.47 -12.15
C ALA A 43 -7.92 -13.16 -10.69
N MET A 44 -7.22 -14.09 -10.01
CA MET A 44 -6.77 -13.87 -8.63
C MET A 44 -5.61 -12.88 -8.56
N ALA A 45 -4.78 -12.78 -9.59
CA ALA A 45 -3.76 -11.73 -9.67
C ALA A 45 -4.40 -10.33 -9.73
N ILE A 46 -5.48 -10.16 -10.50
CA ILE A 46 -6.25 -8.91 -10.54
C ILE A 46 -6.92 -8.64 -9.17
N VAL A 47 -7.52 -9.66 -8.54
CA VAL A 47 -8.10 -9.52 -7.20
C VAL A 47 -7.03 -9.11 -6.18
N ALA A 48 -5.83 -9.73 -6.25
CA ALA A 48 -4.71 -9.37 -5.39
C ALA A 48 -4.32 -7.89 -5.55
N LEU A 49 -4.33 -7.36 -6.78
CA LEU A 49 -4.06 -5.93 -7.01
C LEU A 49 -5.01 -5.03 -6.21
N GLY A 50 -6.30 -5.31 -6.23
CA GLY A 50 -7.29 -4.47 -5.56
C GLY A 50 -7.32 -4.60 -4.04
N VAL A 51 -7.10 -5.82 -3.51
CA VAL A 51 -7.21 -6.10 -2.07
C VAL A 51 -5.92 -5.75 -1.34
N VAL A 52 -4.76 -6.11 -1.92
CA VAL A 52 -3.47 -6.07 -1.21
C VAL A 52 -2.71 -4.78 -1.43
N TYR A 53 -2.79 -4.19 -2.64
CA TYR A 53 -1.90 -3.08 -3.01
C TYR A 53 -2.56 -1.71 -3.04
N GLY A 54 -3.82 -1.59 -2.62
CA GLY A 54 -4.53 -0.32 -2.60
C GLY A 54 -3.79 0.75 -1.83
N ASP A 55 -3.41 0.46 -0.60
CA ASP A 55 -2.79 1.40 0.32
C ASP A 55 -1.36 1.77 -0.11
N ILE A 56 -0.50 0.80 -0.38
CA ILE A 56 0.87 1.10 -0.85
C ILE A 56 0.88 1.90 -2.17
N GLY A 57 -0.20 1.79 -2.95
CA GLY A 57 -0.38 2.54 -4.20
C GLY A 57 -0.73 4.01 -4.00
N THR A 58 -1.24 4.41 -2.84
CA THR A 58 -1.55 5.81 -2.55
C THR A 58 -0.40 6.56 -1.90
N SER A 59 0.61 5.86 -1.37
CA SER A 59 1.78 6.47 -0.74
C SER A 59 2.51 7.52 -1.60
N PRO A 60 2.63 7.40 -2.95
CA PRO A 60 3.25 8.43 -3.77
C PRO A 60 2.53 9.79 -3.76
N LEU A 61 1.25 9.83 -3.37
CA LEU A 61 0.46 11.07 -3.31
C LEU A 61 0.98 12.05 -2.24
N TYR A 62 1.52 11.52 -1.13
CA TYR A 62 1.83 12.33 0.04
C TYR A 62 3.27 12.20 0.55
N THR A 63 3.98 11.12 0.26
CA THR A 63 5.33 10.90 0.81
C THR A 63 6.32 11.99 0.41
N MET A 64 6.39 12.36 -0.86
CA MET A 64 7.33 13.40 -1.32
C MET A 64 6.86 14.80 -0.93
N GLN A 65 5.57 15.06 -0.82
CA GLN A 65 5.01 16.29 -0.28
C GLN A 65 5.39 16.44 1.20
N THR A 66 5.21 15.39 2.00
CA THR A 66 5.61 15.39 3.43
C THR A 66 7.10 15.63 3.59
N PHE A 67 7.93 15.05 2.69
CA PHE A 67 9.36 15.34 2.64
C PHE A 67 9.63 16.83 2.41
N LEU A 68 9.03 17.43 1.38
CA LEU A 68 9.22 18.85 1.09
C LEU A 68 8.78 19.74 2.26
N ASN A 69 7.64 19.44 2.87
CA ASN A 69 7.15 20.18 4.03
C ASN A 69 8.12 20.08 5.22
N GLY A 70 8.69 18.89 5.45
CA GLY A 70 9.72 18.66 6.49
C GLY A 70 11.04 19.38 6.21
N GLN A 71 11.38 19.63 4.94
CA GLN A 71 12.57 20.37 4.54
C GLN A 71 12.37 21.89 4.52
N GLY A 72 11.12 22.36 4.66
CA GLY A 72 10.81 23.80 4.55
C GLY A 72 10.56 24.28 3.12
N GLY A 73 10.22 23.36 2.21
CA GLY A 73 9.85 23.64 0.82
C GLY A 73 10.90 23.26 -0.21
N LEU A 74 10.56 23.47 -1.48
CA LEU A 74 11.38 23.07 -2.62
C LEU A 74 12.77 23.76 -2.64
N ALA A 75 12.87 25.01 -2.19
CA ALA A 75 14.13 25.77 -2.12
C ALA A 75 15.20 25.09 -1.26
N HIS A 76 14.80 24.28 -0.29
CA HIS A 76 15.72 23.56 0.61
C HIS A 76 15.89 22.08 0.21
N ALA A 77 15.22 21.64 -0.85
CA ALA A 77 15.33 20.29 -1.39
C ALA A 77 16.41 20.24 -2.49
N ASP A 78 17.66 20.50 -2.10
CA ASP A 78 18.79 20.42 -3.02
C ASP A 78 19.01 19.02 -3.56
N ARG A 79 19.97 18.87 -4.47
CA ARG A 79 20.27 17.59 -5.11
C ARG A 79 20.65 16.50 -4.12
N GLU A 80 21.37 16.83 -3.04
CA GLU A 80 21.79 15.87 -2.03
C GLU A 80 20.56 15.39 -1.21
N ALA A 81 19.67 16.28 -0.83
CA ALA A 81 18.45 15.95 -0.10
C ALA A 81 17.48 15.09 -0.93
N VAL A 82 17.26 15.46 -2.21
CA VAL A 82 16.38 14.68 -3.11
C VAL A 82 16.93 13.30 -3.38
N LEU A 83 18.21 13.16 -3.73
CA LEU A 83 18.81 11.85 -3.95
C LEU A 83 18.85 11.03 -2.66
N GLY A 84 19.06 11.67 -1.52
CA GLY A 84 19.06 11.03 -0.21
C GLY A 84 17.70 10.43 0.14
N VAL A 85 16.62 11.22 0.07
CA VAL A 85 15.26 10.71 0.38
C VAL A 85 14.83 9.63 -0.61
N LEU A 86 15.11 9.78 -1.90
CA LEU A 86 14.79 8.75 -2.88
C LEU A 86 15.53 7.44 -2.62
N SER A 87 16.81 7.54 -2.21
CA SER A 87 17.58 6.36 -1.80
C SER A 87 16.96 5.68 -0.58
N LEU A 88 16.58 6.45 0.45
CA LEU A 88 15.89 5.91 1.63
C LEU A 88 14.57 5.26 1.27
N VAL A 89 13.74 5.88 0.44
CA VAL A 89 12.45 5.32 -0.04
C VAL A 89 12.68 4.03 -0.81
N PHE A 90 13.59 4.02 -1.78
CA PHE A 90 13.89 2.82 -2.59
C PHE A 90 14.34 1.65 -1.72
N TRP A 91 15.26 1.90 -0.79
CA TRP A 91 15.78 0.85 0.10
C TRP A 91 14.77 0.43 1.16
N SER A 92 13.92 1.33 1.65
CA SER A 92 12.83 0.97 2.56
C SER A 92 11.81 0.06 1.86
N ILE A 93 11.34 0.38 0.67
CA ILE A 93 10.47 -0.50 -0.13
C ILE A 93 11.17 -1.83 -0.42
N THR A 94 12.48 -1.81 -0.69
CA THR A 94 13.24 -3.04 -0.96
C THR A 94 13.40 -3.90 0.29
N LEU A 95 13.85 -3.35 1.40
CA LEU A 95 14.15 -4.12 2.61
C LEU A 95 12.88 -4.49 3.38
N ILE A 96 11.96 -3.53 3.55
CA ILE A 96 10.74 -3.77 4.34
C ILE A 96 9.74 -4.54 3.50
N THR A 97 9.32 -4.02 2.36
CA THR A 97 8.25 -4.67 1.61
C THR A 97 8.75 -5.90 0.87
N THR A 98 9.85 -5.81 0.09
CA THR A 98 10.30 -6.97 -0.70
C THR A 98 10.97 -8.03 0.18
N VAL A 99 11.99 -7.68 0.96
CA VAL A 99 12.76 -8.68 1.71
C VAL A 99 11.97 -9.18 2.91
N LYS A 100 11.54 -8.27 3.82
CA LYS A 100 10.85 -8.66 5.05
C LYS A 100 9.50 -9.30 4.78
N TYR A 101 8.59 -8.63 4.01
CA TYR A 101 7.24 -9.16 3.81
C TYR A 101 7.19 -10.20 2.70
N VAL A 102 7.59 -9.86 1.46
CA VAL A 102 7.41 -10.77 0.32
C VAL A 102 8.32 -11.99 0.39
N LEU A 103 9.61 -11.84 0.71
CA LEU A 103 10.54 -12.98 0.69
C LEU A 103 10.58 -13.78 2.00
N ILE A 104 10.34 -13.16 3.16
CA ILE A 104 10.47 -13.81 4.47
C ILE A 104 9.10 -14.08 5.08
N ALA A 105 8.32 -13.04 5.42
CA ALA A 105 7.08 -13.18 6.20
C ALA A 105 6.04 -14.06 5.50
N MET A 106 5.85 -13.92 4.19
CA MET A 106 4.92 -14.74 3.42
C MET A 106 5.25 -16.24 3.36
N ARG A 107 6.44 -16.65 3.85
CA ARG A 107 6.79 -18.08 4.02
C ARG A 107 6.35 -18.64 5.36
N ILE A 108 5.99 -17.75 6.30
CA ILE A 108 5.60 -18.10 7.67
C ILE A 108 4.07 -17.96 7.72
N ASP A 109 3.36 -19.03 7.45
CA ASP A 109 1.90 -19.07 7.48
C ASP A 109 1.39 -20.02 8.56
N ASN A 110 0.21 -19.73 9.10
CA ASN A 110 -0.55 -20.63 9.95
C ASN A 110 -1.74 -21.17 9.16
N LYS A 111 -1.65 -22.41 8.65
CA LYS A 111 -2.68 -23.04 7.83
C LYS A 111 -3.09 -22.24 6.58
N GLY A 112 -2.12 -21.54 5.99
CA GLY A 112 -2.34 -20.69 4.82
C GLY A 112 -2.71 -19.24 5.14
N GLU A 113 -2.94 -18.88 6.41
CA GLU A 113 -3.24 -17.53 6.85
C GLU A 113 -1.98 -16.82 7.35
N GLY A 114 -1.88 -15.52 7.08
CA GLY A 114 -0.81 -14.64 7.53
C GLY A 114 -1.32 -13.59 8.52
N GLY A 115 -0.50 -12.58 8.74
CA GLY A 115 -0.82 -11.47 9.66
C GLY A 115 -0.22 -11.62 11.05
N ILE A 116 -0.34 -10.55 11.84
CA ILE A 116 0.32 -10.42 13.14
C ILE A 116 -0.16 -11.50 14.12
N PHE A 117 -1.47 -11.77 14.17
CA PHE A 117 -2.03 -12.74 15.12
C PHE A 117 -1.84 -14.18 14.67
N ALA A 118 -1.82 -14.43 13.35
CA ALA A 118 -1.40 -15.72 12.82
C ALA A 118 0.06 -16.02 13.22
N LEU A 119 0.96 -15.05 13.07
CA LEU A 119 2.34 -15.16 13.52
C LEU A 119 2.45 -15.38 15.03
N TYR A 120 1.69 -14.62 15.83
CA TYR A 120 1.64 -14.82 17.28
C TYR A 120 1.19 -16.23 17.66
N SER A 121 0.20 -16.77 16.98
CA SER A 121 -0.30 -18.13 17.24
C SER A 121 0.77 -19.21 17.08
N LEU A 122 1.73 -19.01 16.17
CA LEU A 122 2.87 -19.91 15.94
C LEU A 122 3.95 -19.79 17.03
N VAL A 123 4.18 -18.56 17.54
CA VAL A 123 5.28 -18.28 18.46
C VAL A 123 4.87 -18.26 19.93
N ARG A 124 3.58 -18.19 20.27
CA ARG A 124 3.09 -18.10 21.66
C ARG A 124 3.59 -19.20 22.59
N LYS A 125 3.94 -20.36 22.03
CA LYS A 125 4.51 -21.49 22.80
C LYS A 125 5.91 -21.19 23.37
N TYR A 126 6.62 -20.21 22.85
CA TYR A 126 7.96 -19.86 23.30
C TYR A 126 7.98 -18.85 24.47
N GLY A 127 6.83 -18.19 24.76
CA GLY A 127 6.72 -17.32 25.93
C GLY A 127 5.51 -16.40 25.88
N ALA A 128 4.88 -16.18 27.03
CA ALA A 128 3.72 -15.30 27.17
C ALA A 128 4.05 -13.82 26.84
N TRP A 129 5.29 -13.39 27.03
CA TRP A 129 5.75 -12.01 26.73
C TRP A 129 5.59 -11.64 25.25
N LEU A 130 5.55 -12.63 24.34
CA LEU A 130 5.32 -12.42 22.91
C LEU A 130 3.92 -11.87 22.58
N ALA A 131 3.00 -11.92 23.54
CA ALA A 131 1.71 -11.24 23.43
C ALA A 131 1.86 -9.71 23.33
N ILE A 132 2.85 -9.12 24.01
CA ILE A 132 3.07 -7.67 24.04
C ILE A 132 3.38 -7.11 22.65
N PRO A 133 4.42 -7.60 21.92
CA PRO A 133 4.66 -7.11 20.55
C PRO A 133 3.52 -7.43 19.59
N ALA A 134 2.78 -8.53 19.78
CA ALA A 134 1.61 -8.84 18.95
C ALA A 134 0.45 -7.86 19.19
N MET A 135 0.17 -7.49 20.45
CA MET A 135 -0.83 -6.47 20.78
C MET A 135 -0.41 -5.08 20.25
N LEU A 136 0.87 -4.71 20.40
CA LEU A 136 1.39 -3.44 19.88
C LEU A 136 1.26 -3.39 18.35
N GLY A 137 1.59 -4.47 17.64
CA GLY A 137 1.42 -4.55 16.21
C GLY A 137 -0.05 -4.47 15.78
N GLY A 138 -0.97 -5.15 16.48
CA GLY A 138 -2.41 -5.04 16.23
C GLY A 138 -2.94 -3.62 16.47
N ALA A 139 -2.50 -2.97 17.54
CA ALA A 139 -2.86 -1.58 17.84
C ALA A 139 -2.32 -0.61 16.78
N ALA A 140 -1.08 -0.81 16.30
CA ALA A 140 -0.49 -0.02 15.23
C ALA A 140 -1.27 -0.17 13.91
N PHE A 141 -1.71 -1.40 13.55
CA PHE A 141 -2.55 -1.63 12.39
C PHE A 141 -3.92 -0.93 12.50
N LEU A 142 -4.55 -0.96 13.69
CA LEU A 142 -5.80 -0.22 13.92
C LEU A 142 -5.59 1.30 13.83
N ALA A 143 -4.47 1.82 14.32
CA ALA A 143 -4.11 3.23 14.16
C ALA A 143 -3.90 3.60 12.69
N ASP A 144 -3.24 2.76 11.91
CA ASP A 144 -3.07 2.94 10.47
C ASP A 144 -4.41 2.96 9.74
N SER A 145 -5.36 2.11 10.15
CA SER A 145 -6.73 2.10 9.61
C SER A 145 -7.52 3.40 9.85
N VAL A 146 -7.09 4.23 10.79
CA VAL A 146 -7.60 5.60 11.03
C VAL A 146 -6.85 6.62 10.19
N LEU A 147 -5.52 6.56 10.18
CA LEU A 147 -4.67 7.57 9.56
C LEU A 147 -4.72 7.50 8.02
N THR A 148 -4.62 6.31 7.45
CA THR A 148 -4.50 6.14 6.00
C THR A 148 -5.72 6.65 5.22
N PRO A 149 -7.00 6.39 5.63
CA PRO A 149 -8.14 7.01 4.96
C PRO A 149 -8.10 8.53 4.99
N ALA A 150 -7.72 9.13 6.13
CA ALA A 150 -7.60 10.58 6.26
C ALA A 150 -6.56 11.13 5.28
N VAL A 151 -5.32 10.62 5.35
CA VAL A 151 -4.19 11.12 4.55
C VAL A 151 -4.38 10.85 3.07
N SER A 152 -4.77 9.63 2.68
CA SER A 152 -4.89 9.27 1.26
C SER A 152 -6.02 10.01 0.56
N ILE A 153 -7.18 10.18 1.22
CA ILE A 153 -8.30 10.92 0.63
C ILE A 153 -8.00 12.42 0.62
N SER A 154 -7.44 12.98 1.72
CA SER A 154 -7.06 14.39 1.77
C SER A 154 -6.07 14.73 0.67
N SER A 155 -4.97 13.98 0.55
CA SER A 155 -3.96 14.22 -0.49
C SER A 155 -4.51 14.07 -1.91
N ALA A 156 -5.46 13.17 -2.14
CA ALA A 156 -6.13 13.05 -3.42
C ALA A 156 -7.04 14.26 -3.72
N VAL A 157 -7.75 14.76 -2.71
CA VAL A 157 -8.64 15.95 -2.82
C VAL A 157 -7.81 17.23 -2.96
N GLU A 158 -6.65 17.34 -2.29
CA GLU A 158 -5.70 18.45 -2.49
C GLU A 158 -5.26 18.58 -3.95
N GLY A 159 -5.26 17.48 -4.71
CA GLY A 159 -5.05 17.54 -6.15
C GLY A 159 -6.03 18.43 -6.90
N LEU A 160 -7.24 18.67 -6.38
CA LEU A 160 -8.20 19.63 -6.96
C LEU A 160 -7.70 21.07 -6.91
N GLU A 161 -6.94 21.43 -5.87
CA GLU A 161 -6.35 22.76 -5.69
C GLU A 161 -5.33 23.08 -6.80
N THR A 162 -4.70 22.07 -7.36
CA THR A 162 -3.71 22.20 -8.44
C THR A 162 -4.33 22.37 -9.83
N LEU A 163 -5.67 22.26 -9.94
CA LEU A 163 -6.38 22.37 -11.20
C LEU A 163 -6.76 23.82 -11.50
N PRO A 164 -6.39 24.39 -12.67
CA PRO A 164 -6.65 25.80 -13.00
C PRO A 164 -8.13 26.22 -12.92
N ALA A 165 -9.05 25.27 -13.17
CA ALA A 165 -10.49 25.53 -13.09
C ALA A 165 -10.99 25.73 -11.65
N PHE A 166 -10.31 25.18 -10.67
CA PHE A 166 -10.72 25.16 -9.27
C PHE A 166 -9.81 25.98 -8.34
N GLU A 167 -8.63 26.40 -8.80
CA GLU A 167 -7.62 27.13 -8.03
C GLU A 167 -8.21 28.31 -7.25
N LYS A 168 -8.99 29.17 -7.91
CA LYS A 168 -9.62 30.32 -7.23
C LYS A 168 -10.60 29.90 -6.14
N LEU A 169 -11.42 28.88 -6.41
CA LEU A 169 -12.43 28.39 -5.47
C LEU A 169 -11.81 27.86 -4.17
N PHE A 170 -10.71 27.11 -4.30
CA PHE A 170 -10.00 26.54 -3.13
C PHE A 170 -9.12 27.57 -2.43
N THR A 171 -8.54 28.53 -3.16
CA THR A 171 -7.76 29.63 -2.57
C THR A 171 -8.65 30.54 -1.70
N GLU A 172 -9.87 30.82 -2.15
CA GLU A 172 -10.85 31.64 -1.39
C GLU A 172 -11.48 30.87 -0.23
N ASN A 173 -11.63 29.53 -0.35
CA ASN A 173 -12.31 28.67 0.62
C ASN A 173 -11.45 27.47 1.04
N LYS A 174 -10.42 27.72 1.85
CA LYS A 174 -9.52 26.66 2.36
C LYS A 174 -10.21 25.51 3.10
N GLN A 175 -11.41 25.76 3.64
CA GLN A 175 -12.20 24.72 4.31
C GLN A 175 -12.87 23.74 3.33
N LEU A 176 -12.92 24.06 2.02
CA LEU A 176 -13.59 23.23 1.04
C LEU A 176 -12.94 21.85 0.87
N THR A 177 -11.61 21.80 0.87
CA THR A 177 -10.83 20.54 0.85
C THR A 177 -11.20 19.65 2.03
N LEU A 178 -11.25 20.20 3.24
CA LEU A 178 -11.65 19.48 4.44
C LEU A 178 -13.11 18.98 4.35
N MET A 179 -14.02 19.82 3.87
CA MET A 179 -15.44 19.45 3.71
C MET A 179 -15.62 18.31 2.71
N ILE A 180 -14.94 18.38 1.56
CA ILE A 180 -15.01 17.32 0.53
C ILE A 180 -14.39 16.03 1.06
N THR A 181 -13.22 16.12 1.69
CA THR A 181 -12.56 14.96 2.33
C THR A 181 -13.47 14.32 3.37
N ALA A 182 -14.04 15.10 4.29
CA ALA A 182 -14.97 14.59 5.30
C ALA A 182 -16.22 13.95 4.68
N ALA A 183 -16.78 14.55 3.61
CA ALA A 183 -17.94 13.99 2.92
C ALA A 183 -17.61 12.63 2.27
N ILE A 184 -16.44 12.49 1.64
CA ILE A 184 -15.99 11.21 1.05
C ILE A 184 -15.78 10.17 2.14
N ILE A 185 -15.13 10.53 3.27
CA ILE A 185 -14.92 9.64 4.43
C ILE A 185 -16.27 9.18 4.98
N LEU A 186 -17.21 10.09 5.25
CA LEU A 186 -18.55 9.73 5.75
C LEU A 186 -19.29 8.81 4.77
N MET A 187 -19.22 9.08 3.47
CA MET A 187 -19.80 8.22 2.45
C MET A 187 -19.18 6.82 2.49
N LEU A 188 -17.84 6.73 2.56
CA LEU A 188 -17.10 5.49 2.62
C LEU A 188 -17.55 4.61 3.80
N PHE A 189 -17.58 5.16 5.02
CA PHE A 189 -17.97 4.44 6.22
C PHE A 189 -19.47 4.08 6.25
N SER A 190 -20.33 4.90 5.63
CA SER A 190 -21.77 4.63 5.52
C SER A 190 -22.11 3.43 4.62
N VAL A 191 -21.30 3.19 3.59
CA VAL A 191 -21.52 2.09 2.64
C VAL A 191 -21.04 0.75 3.18
N GLN A 192 -20.18 0.72 4.21
CA GLN A 192 -19.61 -0.51 4.77
C GLN A 192 -20.67 -1.54 5.20
N SER A 193 -21.78 -1.09 5.77
CA SER A 193 -22.86 -1.96 6.26
C SER A 193 -23.58 -2.75 5.17
N ARG A 194 -23.52 -2.28 3.90
CA ARG A 194 -24.17 -2.92 2.75
C ARG A 194 -23.34 -4.01 2.09
N GLY A 195 -22.07 -4.16 2.51
CA GLY A 195 -21.10 -5.06 1.89
C GLY A 195 -20.50 -4.51 0.60
N THR A 196 -19.23 -4.78 0.41
CA THR A 196 -18.42 -4.22 -0.69
C THR A 196 -18.11 -5.25 -1.78
N GLU A 197 -18.76 -6.43 -1.75
CA GLU A 197 -18.47 -7.55 -2.65
C GLU A 197 -18.58 -7.20 -4.14
N ARG A 198 -19.64 -6.44 -4.52
CA ARG A 198 -19.85 -6.07 -5.94
C ARG A 198 -18.82 -5.06 -6.42
N ILE A 199 -18.46 -4.12 -5.55
CA ILE A 199 -17.51 -3.05 -5.85
C ILE A 199 -16.08 -3.63 -5.82
N GLY A 200 -15.79 -4.56 -4.90
CA GLY A 200 -14.49 -5.20 -4.75
C GLY A 200 -13.99 -5.94 -6.01
N LYS A 201 -14.92 -6.49 -6.82
CA LYS A 201 -14.55 -7.14 -8.09
C LYS A 201 -13.98 -6.18 -9.13
N ALA A 202 -14.36 -4.91 -9.08
CA ALA A 202 -13.85 -3.87 -9.98
C ALA A 202 -12.51 -3.27 -9.47
N PHE A 203 -12.23 -3.37 -8.16
CA PHE A 203 -11.07 -2.74 -7.54
C PHE A 203 -9.75 -3.14 -8.19
N GLY A 204 -9.56 -4.43 -8.47
CA GLY A 204 -8.33 -4.91 -9.08
C GLY A 204 -8.02 -4.29 -10.43
N SER A 205 -9.03 -4.14 -11.27
CA SER A 205 -8.88 -3.50 -12.58
C SER A 205 -8.56 -2.00 -12.47
N VAL A 206 -9.22 -1.31 -11.54
CA VAL A 206 -8.95 0.11 -11.27
C VAL A 206 -7.53 0.31 -10.74
N VAL A 207 -7.11 -0.54 -9.80
CA VAL A 207 -5.76 -0.49 -9.22
C VAL A 207 -4.70 -0.82 -10.28
N LEU A 208 -4.96 -1.74 -11.21
CA LEU A 208 -4.09 -2.00 -12.34
C LEU A 208 -3.90 -0.75 -13.21
N VAL A 209 -5.00 -0.05 -13.53
CA VAL A 209 -4.95 1.22 -14.28
C VAL A 209 -4.17 2.26 -13.48
N TRP A 210 -4.40 2.35 -12.17
CA TRP A 210 -3.70 3.27 -11.29
C TRP A 210 -2.18 3.06 -11.29
N PHE A 211 -1.69 1.84 -11.05
CA PHE A 211 -0.24 1.56 -11.07
C PHE A 211 0.37 1.74 -12.46
N SER A 212 -0.36 1.40 -13.52
CA SER A 212 0.08 1.69 -14.89
C SER A 212 0.21 3.18 -15.13
N PHE A 213 -0.73 3.98 -14.63
CA PHE A 213 -0.68 5.44 -14.68
C PHE A 213 0.52 5.99 -13.90
N LEU A 214 0.77 5.52 -12.67
CA LEU A 214 1.95 5.89 -11.88
C LEU A 214 3.25 5.61 -12.63
N ALA A 215 3.36 4.43 -13.25
CA ALA A 215 4.54 4.04 -14.01
C ALA A 215 4.77 4.94 -15.24
N VAL A 216 3.71 5.23 -16.00
CA VAL A 216 3.80 6.06 -17.21
C VAL A 216 4.18 7.50 -16.87
N VAL A 217 3.52 8.10 -15.89
CA VAL A 217 3.81 9.48 -15.47
C VAL A 217 5.21 9.59 -14.87
N GLY A 218 5.61 8.62 -14.04
CA GLY A 218 6.96 8.55 -13.50
C GLY A 218 8.02 8.46 -14.60
N LEU A 219 7.84 7.56 -15.55
CA LEU A 219 8.75 7.36 -16.68
C LEU A 219 8.86 8.61 -17.58
N ALA A 220 7.75 9.30 -17.82
CA ALA A 220 7.73 10.52 -18.62
C ALA A 220 8.62 11.62 -18.00
N ASN A 221 8.58 11.78 -16.66
CA ASN A 221 9.41 12.75 -15.97
C ASN A 221 10.87 12.31 -15.83
N LEU A 222 11.13 11.02 -15.70
CA LEU A 222 12.50 10.48 -15.67
C LEU A 222 13.28 10.80 -16.94
N SER A 223 12.63 10.88 -18.09
CA SER A 223 13.29 11.21 -19.38
C SER A 223 14.00 12.56 -19.36
N GLN A 224 13.64 13.46 -18.45
CA GLN A 224 14.21 14.79 -18.31
C GLN A 224 15.46 14.82 -17.42
N TYR A 225 15.62 13.86 -16.49
CA TYR A 225 16.71 13.90 -15.50
C TYR A 225 17.14 12.49 -15.04
N TRP A 226 17.86 11.79 -15.93
CA TRP A 226 18.33 10.41 -15.67
C TRP A 226 19.28 10.27 -14.48
N SER A 227 19.99 11.35 -14.10
CA SER A 227 20.93 11.31 -12.98
C SER A 227 20.27 10.98 -11.63
N VAL A 228 18.94 11.03 -11.54
CA VAL A 228 18.17 10.61 -10.36
C VAL A 228 18.41 9.15 -9.99
N PHE A 229 18.77 8.28 -10.96
CA PHE A 229 19.11 6.88 -10.72
C PHE A 229 20.37 6.69 -9.85
N ALA A 230 21.18 7.73 -9.62
CA ALA A 230 22.24 7.70 -8.61
C ALA A 230 21.69 7.36 -7.21
N ALA A 231 20.42 7.68 -6.92
CA ALA A 231 19.74 7.32 -5.66
C ALA A 231 19.59 5.81 -5.43
N LEU A 232 19.79 4.94 -6.43
CA LEU A 232 19.87 3.49 -6.23
C LEU A 232 21.05 3.08 -5.33
N ASN A 233 22.09 3.91 -5.26
CA ASN A 233 23.20 3.69 -4.35
C ASN A 233 22.76 4.06 -2.91
N PRO A 234 22.80 3.10 -1.95
CA PRO A 234 22.37 3.32 -0.56
C PRO A 234 23.20 4.36 0.18
N VAL A 235 24.39 4.66 -0.31
CA VAL A 235 25.29 5.65 0.29
C VAL A 235 24.64 7.04 0.34
N TYR A 236 23.85 7.41 -0.67
CA TYR A 236 23.13 8.68 -0.68
C TYR A 236 22.10 8.77 0.45
N GLY A 237 21.35 7.69 0.72
CA GLY A 237 20.39 7.64 1.82
C GLY A 237 21.07 7.72 3.19
N VAL A 238 22.13 6.92 3.41
CA VAL A 238 22.86 6.92 4.68
C VAL A 238 23.53 8.28 4.93
N ARG A 239 24.18 8.84 3.90
CA ARG A 239 24.83 10.14 3.99
C ARG A 239 23.83 11.25 4.31
N PHE A 240 22.69 11.27 3.61
CA PHE A 240 21.63 12.26 3.84
C PHE A 240 21.07 12.19 5.26
N LEU A 241 20.88 10.99 5.81
CA LEU A 241 20.32 10.80 7.17
C LEU A 241 21.12 11.53 8.26
N PHE A 242 22.44 11.63 8.08
CA PHE A 242 23.37 12.28 9.01
C PHE A 242 23.91 13.62 8.50
N SER A 243 23.39 14.13 7.38
CA SER A 243 23.82 15.38 6.74
C SER A 243 23.13 16.59 7.37
N SER A 244 23.78 17.74 7.31
CA SER A 244 23.18 19.05 7.61
C SER A 244 22.10 19.47 6.61
N HIS A 245 22.05 18.86 5.43
CA HIS A 245 20.99 19.04 4.43
C HIS A 245 19.67 18.37 4.82
N ASN A 246 19.65 17.56 5.88
CA ASN A 246 18.45 16.95 6.44
C ASN A 246 17.87 17.83 7.55
N ALA A 247 17.02 18.78 7.20
CA ALA A 247 16.40 19.68 8.17
C ALA A 247 15.53 18.93 9.21
N ALA A 248 14.90 17.83 8.81
CA ALA A 248 14.06 17.01 9.69
C ALA A 248 14.86 16.07 10.63
N GLY A 249 16.18 15.92 10.43
CA GLY A 249 16.99 14.98 11.21
C GLY A 249 16.48 13.54 11.12
N LEU A 250 16.50 12.79 12.21
CA LEU A 250 16.00 11.40 12.22
C LEU A 250 14.49 11.28 12.00
N ALA A 251 13.72 12.35 12.20
CA ALA A 251 12.27 12.34 11.93
C ALA A 251 11.94 12.09 10.45
N ILE A 252 12.90 12.32 9.53
CA ILE A 252 12.76 11.98 8.11
C ILE A 252 12.42 10.50 7.89
N MET A 253 12.85 9.61 8.80
CA MET A 253 12.52 8.20 8.72
C MET A 253 11.00 7.96 8.81
N GLY A 254 10.28 8.77 9.58
CA GLY A 254 8.81 8.72 9.60
C GLY A 254 8.22 9.00 8.22
N THR A 255 8.69 10.04 7.54
CA THR A 255 8.29 10.36 6.15
C THR A 255 8.63 9.22 5.18
N VAL A 256 9.83 8.65 5.30
CA VAL A 256 10.24 7.51 4.45
C VAL A 256 9.36 6.28 4.71
N PHE A 257 8.97 6.03 5.96
CA PHE A 257 8.06 4.92 6.30
C PHE A 257 6.69 5.05 5.63
N LEU A 258 6.21 6.25 5.36
CA LEU A 258 4.96 6.45 4.60
C LEU A 258 5.00 5.75 3.22
N SER A 259 6.18 5.61 2.61
CA SER A 259 6.33 4.89 1.34
C SER A 259 6.11 3.38 1.43
N THR A 260 6.07 2.83 2.64
CA THR A 260 5.92 1.39 2.91
C THR A 260 4.63 1.06 3.67
N THR A 261 3.75 2.04 3.93
CA THR A 261 2.41 1.78 4.47
C THR A 261 1.66 0.81 3.56
N GLY A 262 0.85 -0.06 4.14
CA GLY A 262 0.15 -1.12 3.41
C GLY A 262 1.00 -2.35 3.06
N ALA A 263 2.30 -2.36 3.41
CA ALA A 263 3.13 -3.54 3.18
C ALA A 263 2.71 -4.75 4.02
N GLU A 264 2.09 -4.52 5.19
CA GLU A 264 1.53 -5.57 6.05
C GLU A 264 0.34 -6.28 5.41
N ALA A 265 -0.43 -5.62 4.56
CA ALA A 265 -1.54 -6.21 3.82
C ALA A 265 -1.09 -7.37 2.94
N LEU A 266 0.16 -7.32 2.40
CA LEU A 266 0.73 -8.44 1.65
C LEU A 266 0.77 -9.73 2.48
N TYR A 267 0.98 -9.62 3.78
CA TYR A 267 1.09 -10.76 4.66
C TYR A 267 -0.26 -11.12 5.28
N SER A 268 -1.09 -10.15 5.69
CA SER A 268 -2.40 -10.42 6.29
C SER A 268 -3.39 -11.01 5.30
N ASP A 269 -3.42 -10.51 4.06
CA ASP A 269 -4.38 -10.93 3.05
C ASP A 269 -3.89 -12.10 2.17
N MET A 270 -2.71 -12.62 2.47
CA MET A 270 -2.11 -13.75 1.76
C MET A 270 -3.04 -14.97 1.65
N GLY A 271 -3.80 -15.24 2.70
CA GLY A 271 -4.76 -16.36 2.74
C GLY A 271 -5.93 -16.19 1.75
N HIS A 272 -6.34 -14.95 1.50
CA HIS A 272 -7.48 -14.65 0.63
C HIS A 272 -7.13 -14.69 -0.86
N VAL A 273 -5.95 -14.19 -1.22
CA VAL A 273 -5.56 -14.03 -2.64
C VAL A 273 -4.57 -15.08 -3.13
N GLY A 274 -3.96 -15.81 -2.20
CA GLY A 274 -2.93 -16.80 -2.48
C GLY A 274 -1.54 -16.18 -2.71
N ARG A 275 -0.57 -16.72 -2.00
CA ARG A 275 0.84 -16.26 -2.01
C ARG A 275 1.45 -16.17 -3.43
N GLY A 276 1.10 -17.10 -4.32
CA GLY A 276 1.62 -17.12 -5.69
C GLY A 276 1.23 -15.88 -6.50
N ASN A 277 0.00 -15.39 -6.32
CA ASN A 277 -0.49 -14.21 -7.02
C ASN A 277 0.23 -12.94 -6.55
N ILE A 278 0.55 -12.83 -5.26
CA ILE A 278 1.33 -11.73 -4.71
C ILE A 278 2.77 -11.75 -5.25
N TYR A 279 3.44 -12.92 -5.28
CA TYR A 279 4.78 -13.04 -5.88
C TYR A 279 4.82 -12.65 -7.36
N PHE A 280 3.73 -12.94 -8.09
CA PHE A 280 3.64 -12.59 -9.51
C PHE A 280 3.40 -11.10 -9.74
N THR A 281 2.56 -10.46 -8.93
CA THR A 281 2.15 -9.06 -9.10
C THR A 281 3.14 -8.06 -8.49
N TRP A 282 3.83 -8.43 -7.41
CA TRP A 282 4.74 -7.54 -6.70
C TRP A 282 5.84 -6.88 -7.55
N PRO A 283 6.53 -7.57 -8.47
CA PRO A 283 7.54 -6.92 -9.32
C PRO A 283 6.99 -5.77 -10.14
N PHE A 284 5.80 -5.91 -10.72
CA PHE A 284 5.11 -4.85 -11.46
C PHE A 284 4.81 -3.65 -10.55
N ILE A 285 4.24 -3.90 -9.37
CA ILE A 285 3.91 -2.88 -8.39
C ILE A 285 5.16 -2.13 -7.93
N LYS A 286 6.22 -2.85 -7.57
CA LYS A 286 7.48 -2.25 -7.15
C LYS A 286 8.09 -1.35 -8.24
N ILE A 287 8.09 -1.81 -9.49
CA ILE A 287 8.60 -1.02 -10.62
C ILE A 287 7.76 0.25 -10.79
N ALA A 288 6.44 0.16 -10.73
CA ALA A 288 5.55 1.31 -10.87
C ALA A 288 5.78 2.35 -9.76
N LEU A 289 5.91 1.90 -8.50
CA LEU A 289 6.22 2.77 -7.36
C LEU A 289 7.58 3.47 -7.52
N VAL A 290 8.62 2.70 -7.84
CA VAL A 290 9.97 3.25 -8.01
C VAL A 290 10.00 4.27 -9.14
N LEU A 291 9.39 3.96 -10.29
CA LEU A 291 9.30 4.92 -11.40
C LEU A 291 8.57 6.20 -10.99
N CYS A 292 7.47 6.09 -10.23
CA CYS A 292 6.72 7.24 -9.76
C CYS A 292 7.54 8.11 -8.80
N TYR A 293 8.17 7.52 -7.78
CA TYR A 293 9.00 8.27 -6.82
C TYR A 293 10.21 8.93 -7.49
N PHE A 294 10.89 8.20 -8.36
CA PHE A 294 12.03 8.73 -9.11
C PHE A 294 11.60 9.81 -10.12
N GLY A 295 10.41 9.68 -10.72
CA GLY A 295 9.82 10.73 -11.55
C GLY A 295 9.55 12.01 -10.78
N GLN A 296 8.97 11.92 -9.57
CA GLN A 296 8.79 13.07 -8.67
C GLN A 296 10.13 13.71 -8.32
N GLY A 297 11.14 12.89 -7.99
CA GLY A 297 12.48 13.41 -7.71
C GLY A 297 13.16 14.05 -8.92
N ALA A 298 12.99 13.49 -10.12
CA ALA A 298 13.48 14.11 -11.34
C ALA A 298 12.84 15.47 -11.61
N TRP A 299 11.51 15.56 -11.38
CA TRP A 299 10.79 16.83 -11.50
C TRP A 299 11.30 17.84 -10.47
N MET A 300 11.48 17.45 -9.20
CA MET A 300 12.01 18.31 -8.15
C MET A 300 13.41 18.84 -8.49
N LEU A 301 14.31 17.98 -8.98
CA LEU A 301 15.65 18.36 -9.37
C LEU A 301 15.68 19.30 -10.58
N ASN A 302 14.66 19.26 -11.43
CA ASN A 302 14.55 20.13 -12.60
C ASN A 302 13.97 21.51 -12.25
N HIS A 303 13.24 21.63 -11.14
CA HIS A 303 12.52 22.86 -10.76
C HIS A 303 12.96 23.43 -9.39
N TRP A 304 14.03 22.92 -8.80
CA TRP A 304 14.46 23.32 -7.46
C TRP A 304 14.84 24.80 -7.34
N ASP A 305 15.25 25.45 -8.44
CA ASP A 305 15.62 26.87 -8.54
C ASP A 305 14.53 27.74 -9.20
N ASP A 306 13.38 27.17 -9.50
CA ASP A 306 12.29 27.88 -10.15
C ASP A 306 11.50 28.74 -9.15
N SER A 307 11.61 30.06 -9.31
CA SER A 307 10.94 31.04 -8.42
C SER A 307 9.41 30.91 -8.37
N ALA A 308 8.78 30.30 -9.39
CA ALA A 308 7.35 30.06 -9.41
C ALA A 308 6.94 29.02 -8.39
N TYR A 309 7.73 27.95 -8.23
CA TYR A 309 7.45 26.86 -7.30
C TYR A 309 8.04 27.07 -5.90
N ILE A 310 9.15 27.81 -5.77
CA ILE A 310 9.80 28.09 -4.48
C ILE A 310 8.86 28.81 -3.51
N ARG A 311 7.98 29.69 -4.00
CA ARG A 311 7.04 30.48 -3.18
C ARG A 311 5.74 29.75 -2.87
N THR A 312 5.51 28.57 -3.43
CA THR A 312 4.27 27.80 -3.25
C THR A 312 4.34 26.98 -1.97
N HIS A 313 3.55 27.36 -0.97
CA HIS A 313 3.38 26.56 0.24
C HIS A 313 2.50 25.34 -0.06
N GLY A 314 2.87 24.18 0.50
CA GLY A 314 2.09 22.94 0.34
C GLY A 314 2.21 22.30 -1.03
N LEU A 315 3.32 22.55 -1.76
CA LEU A 315 3.59 22.01 -3.07
C LEU A 315 3.53 20.47 -3.06
N ASN A 316 2.70 19.89 -3.93
CA ASN A 316 2.63 18.44 -4.09
C ASN A 316 3.33 18.01 -5.38
N PRO A 317 4.55 17.43 -5.29
CA PRO A 317 5.33 17.03 -6.46
C PRO A 317 4.60 16.03 -7.36
N PHE A 318 3.73 15.19 -6.78
CA PHE A 318 2.98 14.20 -7.54
C PHE A 318 2.08 14.83 -8.59
N PHE A 319 1.33 15.87 -8.23
CA PHE A 319 0.43 16.54 -9.19
C PHE A 319 1.19 17.53 -10.07
N GLU A 320 2.19 18.23 -9.51
CA GLU A 320 2.94 19.24 -10.25
C GLU A 320 3.81 18.67 -11.37
N MET A 321 4.28 17.43 -11.25
CA MET A 321 5.04 16.78 -12.33
C MET A 321 4.22 16.48 -13.60
N MET A 322 2.91 16.77 -13.59
CA MET A 322 1.98 16.46 -14.69
C MET A 322 1.53 17.74 -15.41
N THR A 323 1.30 17.61 -16.72
CA THR A 323 0.62 18.67 -17.48
C THR A 323 -0.83 18.86 -16.99
N PRO A 324 -1.41 20.06 -17.10
CA PRO A 324 -2.78 20.33 -16.62
C PRO A 324 -3.82 19.30 -17.09
N SER A 325 -3.76 18.89 -18.36
CA SER A 325 -4.71 17.91 -18.92
C SER A 325 -4.59 16.53 -18.26
N VAL A 326 -3.38 16.05 -17.96
CA VAL A 326 -3.14 14.76 -17.30
C VAL A 326 -3.52 14.85 -15.82
N ARG A 327 -3.35 16.01 -15.20
CA ARG A 327 -3.66 16.26 -13.79
C ARG A 327 -5.14 16.05 -13.46
N TYR A 328 -6.08 16.39 -14.36
CA TYR A 328 -7.51 16.07 -14.19
C TYR A 328 -7.73 14.55 -14.05
N VAL A 329 -7.08 13.77 -14.91
CA VAL A 329 -7.18 12.29 -14.85
C VAL A 329 -6.54 11.77 -13.56
N ALA A 330 -5.38 12.33 -13.16
CA ALA A 330 -4.66 11.97 -11.95
C ALA A 330 -5.53 12.16 -10.70
N VAL A 331 -6.21 13.31 -10.59
CA VAL A 331 -7.07 13.62 -9.44
C VAL A 331 -8.23 12.63 -9.34
N VAL A 332 -8.92 12.35 -10.45
CA VAL A 332 -10.03 11.38 -10.44
C VAL A 332 -9.53 9.99 -10.04
N LEU A 333 -8.43 9.53 -10.63
CA LEU A 333 -7.86 8.21 -10.33
C LEU A 333 -7.33 8.14 -8.89
N SER A 334 -6.71 9.21 -8.35
CA SER A 334 -6.19 9.23 -6.98
C SER A 334 -7.31 9.17 -5.95
N VAL A 335 -8.42 9.89 -6.16
CA VAL A 335 -9.60 9.81 -5.27
C VAL A 335 -10.16 8.39 -5.25
N VAL A 336 -10.33 7.77 -6.43
CA VAL A 336 -10.83 6.39 -6.52
C VAL A 336 -9.84 5.41 -5.87
N ALA A 337 -8.54 5.58 -6.10
CA ALA A 337 -7.49 4.75 -5.48
C ALA A 337 -7.49 4.92 -3.96
N GLY A 338 -7.62 6.15 -3.43
CA GLY A 338 -7.73 6.44 -2.00
C GLY A 338 -8.95 5.80 -1.35
N VAL A 339 -10.10 5.81 -2.02
CA VAL A 339 -11.31 5.11 -1.57
C VAL A 339 -11.09 3.59 -1.52
N ILE A 340 -10.43 3.00 -2.53
CA ILE A 340 -10.14 1.57 -2.57
C ILE A 340 -9.15 1.18 -1.46
N ALA A 341 -8.09 1.95 -1.27
CA ALA A 341 -7.10 1.77 -0.22
C ALA A 341 -7.76 1.78 1.17
N SER A 342 -8.55 2.81 1.44
CA SER A 342 -9.29 2.96 2.69
C SER A 342 -10.25 1.79 2.93
N GLN A 343 -10.93 1.32 1.87
CA GLN A 343 -11.84 0.19 1.95
C GLN A 343 -11.13 -1.11 2.36
N ALA A 344 -9.95 -1.38 1.81
CA ALA A 344 -9.15 -2.55 2.14
C ALA A 344 -8.71 -2.53 3.61
N LEU A 345 -8.20 -1.39 4.10
CA LEU A 345 -7.77 -1.21 5.49
C LEU A 345 -8.91 -1.33 6.49
N ILE A 346 -10.07 -0.73 6.23
CA ILE A 346 -11.23 -0.84 7.12
C ILE A 346 -11.68 -2.29 7.23
N THR A 347 -11.68 -3.03 6.13
CA THR A 347 -12.01 -4.47 6.14
C THR A 347 -10.98 -5.27 6.93
N GLY A 348 -9.69 -4.97 6.75
CA GLY A 348 -8.58 -5.54 7.53
C GLY A 348 -8.71 -5.26 9.02
N ALA A 349 -9.13 -4.05 9.40
CA ALA A 349 -9.38 -3.69 10.81
C ALA A 349 -10.49 -4.53 11.43
N PHE A 350 -11.58 -4.81 10.70
CA PHE A 350 -12.64 -5.70 11.22
C PHE A 350 -12.11 -7.12 11.41
N THR A 351 -11.33 -7.64 10.48
CA THR A 351 -10.71 -8.98 10.61
C THR A 351 -9.76 -9.01 11.81
N MET A 352 -8.91 -8.01 11.97
CA MET A 352 -7.98 -7.87 13.09
C MET A 352 -8.70 -7.86 14.45
N VAL A 353 -9.79 -7.08 14.58
CA VAL A 353 -10.58 -7.02 15.80
C VAL A 353 -11.27 -8.36 16.07
N SER A 354 -11.76 -9.04 15.03
CA SER A 354 -12.34 -10.38 15.17
C SER A 354 -11.32 -11.39 15.69
N GLU A 355 -10.10 -11.38 15.15
CA GLU A 355 -9.01 -12.25 15.60
C GLU A 355 -8.58 -11.94 17.04
N ALA A 356 -8.48 -10.65 17.41
CA ALA A 356 -8.20 -10.22 18.79
C ALA A 356 -9.27 -10.71 19.77
N THR A 357 -10.54 -10.73 19.35
CA THR A 357 -11.66 -11.27 20.13
C THR A 357 -11.51 -12.79 20.33
N HIS A 358 -11.11 -13.52 19.28
CA HIS A 358 -10.84 -14.97 19.39
C HIS A 358 -9.65 -15.29 20.31
N LEU A 359 -8.71 -14.36 20.45
CA LEU A 359 -7.58 -14.48 21.38
C LEU A 359 -7.94 -14.04 22.82
N ASN A 360 -9.19 -13.62 23.07
CA ASN A 360 -9.65 -13.04 24.33
C ASN A 360 -8.90 -11.75 24.75
N TRP A 361 -8.40 -10.99 23.78
CA TRP A 361 -7.73 -9.70 24.01
C TRP A 361 -8.70 -8.52 23.89
N MET A 362 -9.84 -8.73 23.25
CA MET A 362 -10.92 -7.77 23.13
C MET A 362 -12.26 -8.38 23.54
N PRO A 363 -13.23 -7.56 24.01
CA PRO A 363 -14.57 -8.03 24.33
C PRO A 363 -15.28 -8.55 23.09
N HIS A 364 -16.23 -9.47 23.26
CA HIS A 364 -17.07 -9.98 22.19
C HIS A 364 -17.96 -8.86 21.63
N LEU A 365 -17.63 -8.37 20.46
CA LEU A 365 -18.40 -7.37 19.73
C LEU A 365 -19.38 -8.04 18.76
N GLN A 366 -20.48 -7.36 18.45
CA GLN A 366 -21.45 -7.85 17.49
C GLN A 366 -20.86 -7.85 16.08
N VAL A 367 -20.62 -9.03 15.51
CA VAL A 367 -20.17 -9.23 14.15
C VAL A 367 -21.37 -9.47 13.23
N ARG A 368 -21.41 -8.78 12.10
CA ARG A 368 -22.41 -8.97 11.04
C ARG A 368 -21.71 -9.45 9.77
N TYR A 369 -22.39 -10.27 8.99
CA TYR A 369 -21.92 -10.79 7.71
C TYR A 369 -22.80 -10.22 6.59
N PRO A 370 -22.45 -9.07 6.00
CA PRO A 370 -23.32 -8.38 5.04
C PRO A 370 -23.39 -9.07 3.68
N ALA A 371 -22.48 -9.99 3.37
CA ALA A 371 -22.44 -10.73 2.10
C ALA A 371 -22.59 -12.24 2.32
N ARG A 372 -23.10 -12.95 1.29
CA ARG A 372 -23.19 -14.42 1.30
C ARG A 372 -21.80 -15.10 1.14
N THR A 373 -20.79 -14.37 0.77
CA THR A 373 -19.39 -14.82 0.63
C THR A 373 -18.74 -14.89 2.02
N ARG A 374 -18.17 -16.05 2.35
CA ARG A 374 -17.39 -16.24 3.59
C ARG A 374 -16.18 -15.28 3.56
N GLY A 375 -16.04 -14.46 4.61
CA GLY A 375 -14.84 -13.64 4.83
C GLY A 375 -15.09 -12.14 4.96
N LEU A 376 -16.24 -11.59 4.50
CA LEU A 376 -16.54 -10.18 4.70
C LEU A 376 -17.22 -9.97 6.06
N LEU A 377 -16.46 -9.41 7.00
CA LEU A 377 -16.90 -9.06 8.33
C LEU A 377 -17.30 -7.58 8.40
N TYR A 378 -18.32 -7.26 9.20
CA TYR A 378 -18.67 -5.89 9.55
C TYR A 378 -18.94 -5.79 11.06
N ILE A 379 -18.23 -4.89 11.72
CA ILE A 379 -18.36 -4.66 13.16
C ILE A 379 -18.81 -3.20 13.37
N PRO A 380 -20.10 -2.93 13.66
CA PRO A 380 -20.66 -1.58 13.71
C PRO A 380 -19.92 -0.63 14.66
N VAL A 381 -19.55 -1.12 15.84
CA VAL A 381 -18.83 -0.31 16.84
C VAL A 381 -17.45 0.09 16.33
N VAL A 382 -16.70 -0.83 15.75
CA VAL A 382 -15.37 -0.56 15.19
C VAL A 382 -15.47 0.42 14.03
N ASN A 383 -16.46 0.23 13.13
CA ASN A 383 -16.72 1.14 12.03
C ASN A 383 -16.98 2.57 12.52
N ALA A 384 -17.80 2.73 13.56
CA ALA A 384 -18.11 4.04 14.11
C ALA A 384 -16.88 4.69 14.78
N VAL A 385 -16.11 3.90 15.57
CA VAL A 385 -14.90 4.39 16.23
C VAL A 385 -13.85 4.84 15.20
N ILE A 386 -13.56 4.01 14.19
CA ILE A 386 -12.59 4.37 13.14
C ILE A 386 -13.09 5.61 12.37
N CYS A 387 -14.38 5.66 11.98
CA CYS A 387 -14.95 6.80 11.27
C CYS A 387 -14.76 8.12 12.03
N VAL A 388 -15.17 8.13 13.31
CA VAL A 388 -15.03 9.32 14.15
C VAL A 388 -13.57 9.69 14.32
N SER A 389 -12.69 8.73 14.61
CA SER A 389 -11.25 8.98 14.75
C SER A 389 -10.63 9.53 13.47
N THR A 390 -11.00 8.98 12.29
CA THR A 390 -10.52 9.45 10.97
C THR A 390 -10.95 10.90 10.67
N LEU A 391 -12.13 11.32 11.13
CA LEU A 391 -12.61 12.69 10.96
C LEU A 391 -11.95 13.69 11.92
N PHE A 392 -11.36 13.21 13.02
CA PHE A 392 -10.61 14.05 13.96
C PHE A 392 -9.14 14.27 13.56
N VAL A 393 -8.60 13.42 12.71
CA VAL A 393 -7.24 13.53 12.14
C VAL A 393 -7.24 14.54 11.00
#